data_9a3a84d99c0017cb45d19f875c0a4c6c
#
_entry.id   9a3a84d99c0017cb45d19f875c0a4c6c
#
_cell.length_a   1.000
_cell.length_b   1.000
_cell.length_c   1.000
_cell.angle_alpha   90.00
_cell.angle_beta   90.00
_cell.angle_gamma   90.00
#
_symmetry.space_group_name_H-M   'P 1'
#
loop_
_entity.id
_entity.type
_entity.pdbx_description
1 polymer ?
#
loop_
_entity_poly.entity_id
_entity_poly.type
_entity_poly.pdbx_seq_one_letter_code
_entity_poly.pdbx_strand_id
1 'polypeptide(L)'
;MTEKTNSLTGSGQTNAQSTTQTTVQDLLLFGETLFSNSEIYFGHGTDSAWDEAVCLLSFVLGLPPNADTSVLNTKLTKSQISEAKCLFERRVSERLPAPYLTGQAWFCGLPFMVDSRVLIPRSPIAHLVMNYFEPWLANEPSHILDLCTGGGCIGISCAYGFQEAQVLLSDISGEALDVANINIQNHALGKRVRTVQSDLFSALAGQRFDLIVSNPPYVDADDLSHMPQEFHHEPKLALASGFDGLDFTRRLLSEASDYLMDKGLLIVEVGNSSVALEEAFPSVPFLWFEFEEGDGGVFMLTREQLLAHKDLFS
;
A
#
# COMPACT_ATOMS: atom_id res chain seq x y z
N MET A 1 -13.11 -26.34 88.95
CA MET A 1 -11.80 -26.22 88.28
C MET A 1 -11.92 -27.02 87.01
N THR A 2 -12.30 -26.41 85.95
CA THR A 2 -12.35 -27.05 84.61
C THR A 2 -12.18 -25.94 83.57
N GLU A 3 -11.05 -25.95 82.96
CA GLU A 3 -10.71 -25.09 81.83
C GLU A 3 -11.42 -25.57 80.58
N LYS A 4 -12.03 -24.66 79.87
CA LYS A 4 -12.53 -24.88 78.52
C LYS A 4 -11.59 -24.29 77.50
N THR A 5 -11.00 -25.15 76.69
CA THR A 5 -10.26 -24.80 75.51
C THR A 5 -11.21 -24.49 74.37
N ASN A 6 -11.16 -23.30 73.85
CA ASN A 6 -11.85 -22.89 72.62
C ASN A 6 -10.91 -23.07 71.42
N SER A 7 -11.31 -23.93 70.49
CA SER A 7 -10.68 -24.09 69.19
C SER A 7 -11.28 -23.05 68.20
N LEU A 8 -10.45 -22.16 67.73
CA LEU A 8 -10.79 -21.27 66.60
C LEU A 8 -10.46 -21.96 65.28
N THR A 9 -11.49 -22.34 64.57
CA THR A 9 -11.40 -22.73 63.18
C THR A 9 -11.31 -21.50 62.28
N GLY A 10 -10.09 -21.27 61.74
CA GLY A 10 -9.90 -20.22 60.74
C GLY A 10 -10.50 -20.65 59.40
N SER A 11 -11.52 -19.95 58.97
CA SER A 11 -12.04 -20.04 57.62
C SER A 11 -11.05 -19.35 56.67
N GLY A 12 -10.29 -20.13 55.94
CA GLY A 12 -9.48 -19.61 54.80
C GLY A 12 -10.41 -19.10 53.71
N GLN A 13 -10.52 -17.82 53.60
CA GLN A 13 -11.06 -17.19 52.39
C GLN A 13 -9.98 -17.33 51.29
N THR A 14 -10.20 -18.24 50.39
CA THR A 14 -9.51 -18.26 49.10
C THR A 14 -10.02 -17.10 48.28
N ASN A 15 -9.26 -16.02 48.25
CA ASN A 15 -9.43 -14.96 47.26
C ASN A 15 -9.18 -15.61 45.87
N ALA A 16 -10.22 -16.04 45.24
CA ALA A 16 -10.23 -16.29 43.79
C ALA A 16 -10.06 -14.91 43.13
N GLN A 17 -8.81 -14.54 42.84
CA GLN A 17 -8.54 -13.49 41.88
C GLN A 17 -9.17 -13.95 40.56
N SER A 18 -10.30 -13.35 40.23
CA SER A 18 -10.88 -13.40 38.89
C SER A 18 -9.84 -12.81 37.94
N THR A 19 -9.00 -13.65 37.37
CA THR A 19 -8.15 -13.25 36.26
C THR A 19 -9.07 -13.03 35.07
N THR A 20 -9.60 -11.81 34.95
CA THR A 20 -10.32 -11.36 33.74
C THR A 20 -9.37 -11.60 32.57
N GLN A 21 -9.75 -12.56 31.73
CA GLN A 21 -8.91 -12.96 30.62
C GLN A 21 -9.04 -11.91 29.53
N THR A 22 -7.93 -11.30 29.09
CA THR A 22 -7.89 -10.26 28.07
C THR A 22 -8.54 -10.72 26.76
N THR A 23 -9.44 -9.92 26.24
CA THR A 23 -10.11 -10.15 24.95
C THR A 23 -9.39 -9.41 23.82
N VAL A 24 -9.79 -9.68 22.58
CA VAL A 24 -9.39 -8.91 21.40
C VAL A 24 -9.70 -7.42 21.59
N GLN A 25 -10.93 -7.10 22.03
CA GLN A 25 -11.35 -5.72 22.27
C GLN A 25 -10.48 -5.00 23.31
N ASP A 26 -10.15 -5.67 24.42
CA ASP A 26 -9.29 -5.08 25.44
C ASP A 26 -7.92 -4.71 24.91
N LEU A 27 -7.37 -5.56 24.04
CA LEU A 27 -6.04 -5.33 23.47
C LEU A 27 -6.05 -4.30 22.35
N LEU A 28 -7.11 -4.21 21.55
CA LEU A 28 -7.31 -3.14 20.58
C LEU A 28 -7.41 -1.77 21.27
N LEU A 29 -8.20 -1.64 22.34
CA LEU A 29 -8.30 -0.41 23.12
C LEU A 29 -6.97 -0.01 23.78
N PHE A 30 -6.18 -1.00 24.19
CA PHE A 30 -4.81 -0.74 24.68
C PHE A 30 -3.93 -0.18 23.56
N GLY A 31 -3.95 -0.78 22.37
CA GLY A 31 -3.17 -0.32 21.21
C GLY A 31 -3.58 1.07 20.75
N GLU A 32 -4.89 1.31 20.59
CA GLU A 32 -5.45 2.61 20.24
C GLU A 32 -5.00 3.70 21.23
N THR A 33 -5.09 3.42 22.54
CA THR A 33 -4.66 4.37 23.58
C THR A 33 -3.15 4.64 23.48
N LEU A 34 -2.33 3.62 23.27
CA LEU A 34 -0.89 3.77 23.13
C LEU A 34 -0.53 4.63 21.92
N PHE A 35 -1.15 4.38 20.78
CA PHE A 35 -0.87 5.10 19.54
C PHE A 35 -1.39 6.53 19.56
N SER A 36 -2.60 6.77 20.10
CA SER A 36 -3.17 8.11 20.25
C SER A 36 -2.37 9.02 21.19
N ASN A 37 -1.63 8.44 22.14
CA ASN A 37 -0.75 9.18 23.04
C ASN A 37 0.71 9.25 22.57
N SER A 38 1.00 8.81 21.36
CA SER A 38 2.33 8.87 20.75
C SER A 38 2.36 9.88 19.60
N GLU A 39 3.58 10.22 19.16
CA GLU A 39 3.79 11.13 18.00
C GLU A 39 3.90 10.39 16.67
N ILE A 40 3.42 9.14 16.59
CA ILE A 40 3.49 8.37 15.35
C ILE A 40 2.53 8.94 14.30
N TYR A 41 2.95 8.86 13.05
CA TYR A 41 2.15 9.26 11.91
C TYR A 41 1.46 8.03 11.30
N PHE A 42 0.19 8.17 10.92
CA PHE A 42 -0.59 7.21 10.15
C PHE A 42 -0.58 7.63 8.67
N GLY A 43 -0.86 6.74 7.73
CA GLY A 43 -0.84 7.03 6.29
C GLY A 43 -0.06 5.99 5.47
N HIS A 44 0.27 4.84 6.10
CA HIS A 44 0.90 3.70 5.45
C HIS A 44 -0.07 2.51 5.36
N GLY A 45 -1.29 2.80 4.87
CA GLY A 45 -2.38 1.82 4.75
C GLY A 45 -3.31 1.77 5.96
N THR A 46 -3.15 2.68 6.91
CA THR A 46 -4.03 2.93 8.06
C THR A 46 -4.16 4.43 8.28
N ASP A 47 -5.33 4.91 8.72
CA ASP A 47 -5.63 6.34 8.87
C ASP A 47 -5.84 6.76 10.32
N SER A 48 -5.85 5.81 11.24
CA SER A 48 -6.11 6.07 12.66
C SER A 48 -5.34 5.14 13.59
N ALA A 49 -5.25 5.53 14.86
CA ALA A 49 -4.69 4.70 15.93
C ALA A 49 -5.45 3.38 16.10
N TRP A 50 -6.77 3.38 15.88
CA TRP A 50 -7.58 2.18 15.91
C TRP A 50 -7.23 1.23 14.76
N ASP A 51 -7.18 1.74 13.53
CA ASP A 51 -6.87 0.93 12.35
C ASP A 51 -5.46 0.32 12.43
N GLU A 52 -4.50 1.08 12.96
CA GLU A 52 -3.14 0.60 13.21
C GLU A 52 -3.13 -0.55 14.23
N ALA A 53 -3.90 -0.41 15.33
CA ALA A 53 -4.04 -1.48 16.33
C ALA A 53 -4.73 -2.73 15.74
N VAL A 54 -5.78 -2.52 14.91
CA VAL A 54 -6.47 -3.59 14.20
C VAL A 54 -5.52 -4.30 13.23
N CYS A 55 -4.75 -3.57 12.46
CA CYS A 55 -3.77 -4.12 11.51
C CYS A 55 -2.78 -5.05 12.22
N LEU A 56 -2.11 -4.56 13.25
CA LEU A 56 -1.08 -5.31 13.99
C LEU A 56 -1.66 -6.50 14.76
N LEU A 57 -2.82 -6.34 15.41
CA LEU A 57 -3.44 -7.44 16.14
C LEU A 57 -4.02 -8.51 15.21
N SER A 58 -4.61 -8.12 14.09
CA SER A 58 -5.11 -9.06 13.08
C SER A 58 -4.00 -9.93 12.52
N PHE A 59 -2.81 -9.35 12.28
CA PHE A 59 -1.64 -10.12 11.87
C PHE A 59 -1.26 -11.19 12.91
N VAL A 60 -1.18 -10.84 14.20
CA VAL A 60 -0.87 -11.79 15.30
C VAL A 60 -1.90 -12.91 15.38
N LEU A 61 -3.16 -12.61 15.06
CA LEU A 61 -4.24 -13.57 15.15
C LEU A 61 -4.48 -14.36 13.84
N GLY A 62 -3.77 -14.01 12.77
CA GLY A 62 -3.99 -14.59 11.44
C GLY A 62 -5.39 -14.29 10.88
N LEU A 63 -5.93 -13.12 11.20
CA LEU A 63 -7.25 -12.68 10.75
C LEU A 63 -7.14 -11.84 9.46
N PRO A 64 -8.12 -11.95 8.56
CA PRO A 64 -8.20 -11.07 7.40
C PRO A 64 -8.63 -9.63 7.82
N PRO A 65 -8.35 -8.58 7.02
CA PRO A 65 -8.71 -7.20 7.34
C PRO A 65 -10.20 -6.97 7.57
N ASN A 66 -11.05 -7.77 6.91
CA ASN A 66 -12.51 -7.71 7.00
C ASN A 66 -13.09 -8.71 8.00
N ALA A 67 -12.33 -9.10 9.02
CA ALA A 67 -12.80 -10.01 10.06
C ALA A 67 -14.05 -9.45 10.74
N ASP A 68 -15.04 -10.33 10.99
CA ASP A 68 -16.29 -9.95 11.62
C ASP A 68 -16.10 -9.50 13.08
N THR A 69 -16.89 -8.52 13.51
CA THR A 69 -16.83 -7.98 14.88
C THR A 69 -17.11 -8.99 15.99
N SER A 70 -17.64 -10.17 15.65
CA SER A 70 -17.82 -11.28 16.61
C SER A 70 -16.52 -11.74 17.26
N VAL A 71 -15.36 -11.49 16.61
CA VAL A 71 -14.04 -11.83 17.17
C VAL A 71 -13.67 -10.98 18.39
N LEU A 72 -14.27 -9.79 18.60
CA LEU A 72 -13.92 -8.84 19.65
C LEU A 72 -13.98 -9.43 21.07
N ASN A 73 -14.93 -10.34 21.32
CA ASN A 73 -15.08 -11.01 22.59
C ASN A 73 -14.21 -12.27 22.74
N THR A 74 -13.42 -12.61 21.75
CA THR A 74 -12.50 -13.75 21.78
C THR A 74 -11.42 -13.53 22.81
N LYS A 75 -11.19 -14.53 23.66
CA LYS A 75 -10.14 -14.52 24.67
C LYS A 75 -8.80 -14.85 24.07
N LEU A 76 -7.78 -14.06 24.43
CA LEU A 76 -6.43 -14.20 23.91
C LEU A 76 -5.56 -15.05 24.82
N THR A 77 -4.63 -15.78 24.23
CA THR A 77 -3.57 -16.47 24.94
C THR A 77 -2.49 -15.48 25.41
N LYS A 78 -1.72 -15.87 26.42
CA LYS A 78 -0.59 -15.05 26.89
C LYS A 78 0.44 -14.76 25.79
N SER A 79 0.66 -15.70 24.88
CA SER A 79 1.58 -15.54 23.74
C SER A 79 1.08 -14.47 22.80
N GLN A 80 -0.19 -14.54 22.37
CA GLN A 80 -0.81 -13.54 21.48
C GLN A 80 -0.77 -12.13 22.08
N ILE A 81 -1.09 -12.01 23.39
CA ILE A 81 -1.02 -10.72 24.09
C ILE A 81 0.41 -10.18 24.11
N SER A 82 1.41 -11.03 24.40
CA SER A 82 2.82 -10.62 24.45
C SER A 82 3.33 -10.21 23.08
N GLU A 83 3.00 -10.95 22.05
CA GLU A 83 3.39 -10.68 20.66
C GLU A 83 2.78 -9.37 20.15
N ALA A 84 1.47 -9.17 20.33
CA ALA A 84 0.81 -7.94 19.92
C ALA A 84 1.38 -6.71 20.65
N LYS A 85 1.59 -6.81 21.98
CA LYS A 85 2.20 -5.70 22.74
C LYS A 85 3.60 -5.39 22.26
N CYS A 86 4.41 -6.39 21.95
CA CYS A 86 5.75 -6.20 21.39
C CYS A 86 5.68 -5.43 20.06
N LEU A 87 4.75 -5.78 19.16
CA LEU A 87 4.55 -5.05 17.90
C LEU A 87 4.09 -3.61 18.15
N PHE A 88 3.16 -3.39 19.06
CA PHE A 88 2.68 -2.05 19.41
C PHE A 88 3.81 -1.17 19.98
N GLU A 89 4.62 -1.71 20.89
CA GLU A 89 5.78 -1.01 21.47
C GLU A 89 6.83 -0.70 20.40
N ARG A 90 7.11 -1.63 19.50
CA ARG A 90 8.03 -1.43 18.38
C ARG A 90 7.53 -0.36 17.42
N ARG A 91 6.21 -0.36 17.09
CA ARG A 91 5.59 0.67 16.25
C ARG A 91 5.85 2.08 16.76
N VAL A 92 5.73 2.27 18.08
CA VAL A 92 5.98 3.56 18.72
C VAL A 92 7.47 3.89 18.82
N SER A 93 8.27 2.95 19.31
CA SER A 93 9.69 3.22 19.61
C SER A 93 10.59 3.31 18.36
N GLU A 94 10.31 2.49 17.35
CA GLU A 94 11.07 2.46 16.10
C GLU A 94 10.46 3.38 15.04
N ARG A 95 9.22 3.83 15.22
CA ARG A 95 8.41 4.57 14.23
C ARG A 95 8.34 3.85 12.87
N LEU A 96 8.47 2.53 12.92
CA LEU A 96 8.42 1.68 11.74
C LEU A 96 6.94 1.42 11.36
N PRO A 97 6.52 1.69 10.12
CA PRO A 97 5.14 1.43 9.68
C PRO A 97 4.70 -0.01 9.93
N ALA A 98 3.41 -0.19 10.28
CA ALA A 98 2.84 -1.51 10.58
C ALA A 98 3.08 -2.55 9.46
N PRO A 99 2.97 -2.23 8.16
CA PRO A 99 3.28 -3.18 7.11
C PRO A 99 4.72 -3.69 7.11
N TYR A 100 5.70 -2.86 7.48
CA TYR A 100 7.09 -3.32 7.59
C TYR A 100 7.34 -4.13 8.87
N LEU A 101 6.59 -3.89 9.94
CA LEU A 101 6.64 -4.70 11.16
C LEU A 101 6.11 -6.12 10.93
N THR A 102 5.08 -6.24 10.10
CA THR A 102 4.40 -7.51 9.80
C THR A 102 4.93 -8.21 8.55
N GLY A 103 5.67 -7.48 7.69
CA GLY A 103 6.09 -7.97 6.37
C GLY A 103 4.92 -8.12 5.39
N GLN A 104 3.76 -7.52 5.68
CA GLN A 104 2.53 -7.66 4.89
C GLN A 104 1.78 -6.34 4.75
N ALA A 105 1.28 -6.07 3.55
CA ALA A 105 0.35 -5.00 3.25
C ALA A 105 -0.85 -5.56 2.46
N TRP A 106 -1.94 -4.78 2.41
CA TRP A 106 -3.13 -5.15 1.64
C TRP A 106 -3.37 -4.13 0.53
N PHE A 107 -3.73 -4.61 -0.64
CA PHE A 107 -4.09 -3.78 -1.79
C PHE A 107 -5.13 -4.49 -2.65
N CYS A 108 -6.21 -3.82 -3.02
CA CYS A 108 -7.36 -4.41 -3.74
C CYS A 108 -7.88 -5.71 -3.09
N GLY A 109 -7.85 -5.80 -1.75
CA GLY A 109 -8.26 -7.00 -1.02
C GLY A 109 -7.29 -8.19 -1.08
N LEU A 110 -6.11 -8.00 -1.65
CA LEU A 110 -5.06 -9.02 -1.80
C LEU A 110 -3.89 -8.75 -0.83
N PRO A 111 -3.29 -9.80 -0.24
CA PRO A 111 -2.12 -9.65 0.63
C PRO A 111 -0.82 -9.56 -0.20
N PHE A 112 0.06 -8.64 0.14
CA PHE A 112 1.36 -8.48 -0.50
C PHE A 112 2.48 -8.53 0.54
N MET A 113 3.55 -9.25 0.24
CA MET A 113 4.81 -9.16 0.98
C MET A 113 5.41 -7.79 0.72
N VAL A 114 5.84 -7.11 1.79
CA VAL A 114 6.51 -5.82 1.74
C VAL A 114 7.65 -5.76 2.75
N ASP A 115 8.70 -5.02 2.39
CA ASP A 115 9.78 -4.62 3.29
C ASP A 115 10.39 -3.29 2.81
N SER A 116 11.45 -2.82 3.46
CA SER A 116 12.09 -1.52 3.17
C SER A 116 12.64 -1.34 1.74
N ARG A 117 12.55 -2.35 0.89
CA ARG A 117 12.94 -2.28 -0.54
C ARG A 117 11.86 -1.71 -1.44
N VAL A 118 10.62 -1.64 -0.98
CA VAL A 118 9.45 -1.22 -1.78
C VAL A 118 8.57 -0.24 -1.02
N LEU A 119 7.88 0.63 -1.76
CA LEU A 119 6.83 1.48 -1.22
C LEU A 119 5.69 0.63 -0.64
N ILE A 120 5.14 1.04 0.49
CA ILE A 120 3.94 0.39 1.05
C ILE A 120 2.74 0.70 0.14
N PRO A 121 2.00 -0.31 -0.34
CA PRO A 121 0.84 -0.13 -1.22
C PRO A 121 -0.23 0.78 -0.60
N ARG A 122 -0.55 1.91 -1.27
CA ARG A 122 -1.59 2.88 -0.85
C ARG A 122 -2.14 3.72 -2.01
N SER A 123 -1.88 3.30 -3.26
CA SER A 123 -2.28 4.04 -4.46
C SER A 123 -3.79 4.08 -4.65
N PRO A 124 -4.41 5.25 -4.92
CA PRO A 124 -5.82 5.36 -5.29
C PRO A 124 -6.14 4.68 -6.64
N ILE A 125 -5.15 4.31 -7.45
CA ILE A 125 -5.34 3.47 -8.64
C ILE A 125 -6.06 2.15 -8.28
N ALA A 126 -6.03 1.71 -7.02
CA ALA A 126 -6.82 0.58 -6.52
C ALA A 126 -8.30 0.68 -6.90
N HIS A 127 -8.90 1.87 -6.80
CA HIS A 127 -10.31 2.10 -7.17
C HIS A 127 -10.57 1.81 -8.65
N LEU A 128 -9.63 2.20 -9.53
CA LEU A 128 -9.75 1.94 -10.96
C LEU A 128 -9.58 0.44 -11.27
N VAL A 129 -8.63 -0.22 -10.63
CA VAL A 129 -8.40 -1.67 -10.77
C VAL A 129 -9.64 -2.44 -10.34
N MET A 130 -10.23 -2.12 -9.18
CA MET A 130 -11.42 -2.79 -8.64
C MET A 130 -12.66 -2.59 -9.51
N ASN A 131 -12.73 -1.48 -10.26
CA ASN A 131 -13.78 -1.18 -11.22
C ASN A 131 -13.37 -1.51 -12.67
N TYR A 132 -12.35 -2.34 -12.89
CA TYR A 132 -11.91 -2.80 -14.21
C TYR A 132 -11.61 -1.66 -15.19
N PHE A 133 -11.25 -0.48 -14.68
CA PHE A 133 -11.03 0.75 -15.45
C PHE A 133 -12.24 1.17 -16.32
N GLU A 134 -13.43 0.74 -15.93
CA GLU A 134 -14.67 1.18 -16.62
C GLU A 134 -14.99 2.66 -16.32
N PRO A 135 -15.54 3.40 -17.27
CA PRO A 135 -15.91 3.01 -18.65
C PRO A 135 -14.79 3.28 -19.69
N TRP A 136 -13.55 3.46 -19.25
CA TRP A 136 -12.45 4.01 -20.05
C TRP A 136 -11.82 2.97 -21.01
N LEU A 137 -11.70 1.72 -20.59
CA LEU A 137 -11.25 0.64 -21.46
C LEU A 137 -12.36 0.23 -22.43
N ALA A 138 -12.10 0.39 -23.73
CA ALA A 138 -13.06 -0.02 -24.77
C ALA A 138 -13.20 -1.54 -24.90
N ASN A 139 -12.16 -2.28 -24.55
CA ASN A 139 -12.08 -3.75 -24.56
C ASN A 139 -11.21 -4.21 -23.38
N GLU A 140 -11.33 -5.47 -23.01
CA GLU A 140 -10.38 -6.07 -22.05
C GLU A 140 -8.96 -5.99 -22.58
N PRO A 141 -7.99 -5.50 -21.77
CA PRO A 141 -6.61 -5.38 -22.19
C PRO A 141 -5.94 -6.76 -22.27
N SER A 142 -5.18 -7.01 -23.35
CA SER A 142 -4.38 -8.20 -23.53
C SER A 142 -2.97 -8.04 -22.97
N HIS A 143 -2.45 -6.82 -22.98
CA HIS A 143 -1.11 -6.49 -22.51
C HIS A 143 -1.15 -5.28 -21.60
N ILE A 144 -0.71 -5.46 -20.37
CA ILE A 144 -0.67 -4.42 -19.33
C ILE A 144 0.78 -4.21 -18.91
N LEU A 145 1.18 -2.95 -18.78
CA LEU A 145 2.44 -2.54 -18.16
C LEU A 145 2.15 -1.83 -16.84
N ASP A 146 2.74 -2.30 -15.76
CA ASP A 146 2.85 -1.59 -14.49
C ASP A 146 4.27 -1.04 -14.38
N LEU A 147 4.40 0.26 -14.55
CA LEU A 147 5.66 0.99 -14.60
C LEU A 147 5.94 1.64 -13.26
N CYS A 148 7.16 1.53 -12.73
CA CYS A 148 7.53 1.80 -11.34
C CYS A 148 6.75 0.91 -10.36
N THR A 149 6.75 -0.38 -10.67
CA THR A 149 5.86 -1.38 -10.04
C THR A 149 6.13 -1.59 -8.55
N GLY A 150 7.33 -1.26 -8.05
CA GLY A 150 7.72 -1.54 -6.67
C GLY A 150 7.54 -3.02 -6.33
N GLY A 151 6.69 -3.31 -5.34
CA GLY A 151 6.34 -4.68 -4.93
C GLY A 151 5.35 -5.40 -5.83
N GLY A 152 4.90 -4.79 -6.93
CA GLY A 152 4.02 -5.41 -7.92
C GLY A 152 2.52 -5.31 -7.63
N CYS A 153 2.10 -4.53 -6.64
CA CYS A 153 0.73 -4.57 -6.15
C CYS A 153 -0.31 -4.14 -7.20
N ILE A 154 -0.05 -3.09 -8.00
CA ILE A 154 -0.98 -2.62 -9.03
C ILE A 154 -1.08 -3.65 -10.16
N GLY A 155 0.03 -4.05 -10.76
CA GLY A 155 0.04 -4.98 -11.88
C GLY A 155 -0.47 -6.37 -11.53
N ILE A 156 -0.16 -6.89 -10.33
CA ILE A 156 -0.70 -8.16 -9.84
C ILE A 156 -2.22 -8.05 -9.65
N SER A 157 -2.71 -6.94 -9.10
CA SER A 157 -4.16 -6.72 -8.95
C SER A 157 -4.86 -6.58 -10.31
N CYS A 158 -4.24 -5.91 -11.30
CA CYS A 158 -4.73 -5.93 -12.69
C CYS A 158 -4.81 -7.35 -13.25
N ALA A 159 -3.83 -8.20 -12.94
CA ALA A 159 -3.84 -9.59 -13.38
C ALA A 159 -4.99 -10.41 -12.76
N TYR A 160 -5.49 -10.07 -11.60
CA TYR A 160 -6.70 -10.68 -11.04
C TYR A 160 -7.97 -10.19 -11.75
N GLY A 161 -8.04 -8.90 -12.08
CA GLY A 161 -9.15 -8.33 -12.81
C GLY A 161 -9.26 -8.85 -14.25
N PHE A 162 -8.12 -8.96 -14.95
CA PHE A 162 -8.03 -9.35 -16.36
C PHE A 162 -7.32 -10.70 -16.50
N GLN A 163 -8.10 -11.79 -16.44
CA GLN A 163 -7.56 -13.14 -16.32
C GLN A 163 -6.77 -13.62 -17.55
N GLU A 164 -7.03 -13.09 -18.73
CA GLU A 164 -6.33 -13.43 -19.97
C GLU A 164 -5.15 -12.51 -20.29
N ALA A 165 -5.00 -11.38 -19.55
CA ALA A 165 -3.96 -10.41 -19.80
C ALA A 165 -2.56 -10.93 -19.46
N GLN A 166 -1.58 -10.57 -20.30
CA GLN A 166 -0.16 -10.64 -19.98
C GLN A 166 0.24 -9.34 -19.29
N VAL A 167 0.79 -9.43 -18.09
CA VAL A 167 1.19 -8.27 -17.29
C VAL A 167 2.70 -8.22 -17.16
N LEU A 168 3.27 -7.08 -17.48
CA LEU A 168 4.68 -6.79 -17.30
C LEU A 168 4.85 -5.79 -16.15
N LEU A 169 5.63 -6.17 -15.16
CA LEU A 169 6.01 -5.34 -14.01
C LEU A 169 7.40 -4.77 -14.26
N SER A 170 7.52 -3.46 -14.37
CA SER A 170 8.80 -2.80 -14.67
C SER A 170 9.21 -1.87 -13.54
N ASP A 171 10.47 -1.95 -13.14
CA ASP A 171 11.09 -1.05 -12.16
C ASP A 171 12.57 -0.87 -12.48
N ILE A 172 13.15 0.25 -12.07
CA ILE A 172 14.58 0.49 -12.16
C ILE A 172 15.35 -0.25 -11.06
N SER A 173 14.69 -0.49 -9.91
CA SER A 173 15.25 -1.18 -8.76
C SER A 173 15.15 -2.71 -8.90
N GLY A 174 16.29 -3.38 -9.04
CA GLY A 174 16.33 -4.84 -8.97
C GLY A 174 15.85 -5.41 -7.64
N GLU A 175 16.10 -4.70 -6.52
CA GLU A 175 15.65 -5.11 -5.19
C GLU A 175 14.12 -5.03 -5.05
N ALA A 176 13.49 -4.04 -5.66
CA ALA A 176 12.03 -3.96 -5.72
C ALA A 176 11.45 -5.11 -6.55
N LEU A 177 12.08 -5.43 -7.69
CA LEU A 177 11.67 -6.57 -8.52
C LEU A 177 11.85 -7.93 -7.83
N ASP A 178 12.80 -8.06 -6.91
CA ASP A 178 12.91 -9.26 -6.08
C ASP A 178 11.67 -9.44 -5.20
N VAL A 179 11.17 -8.35 -4.59
CA VAL A 179 9.91 -8.36 -3.83
C VAL A 179 8.71 -8.66 -4.74
N ALA A 180 8.64 -8.01 -5.91
CA ALA A 180 7.58 -8.26 -6.90
C ALA A 180 7.56 -9.75 -7.33
N ASN A 181 8.72 -10.37 -7.55
CA ASN A 181 8.81 -11.79 -7.89
C ASN A 181 8.32 -12.71 -6.76
N ILE A 182 8.60 -12.37 -5.49
CA ILE A 182 8.03 -13.09 -4.33
C ILE A 182 6.51 -12.99 -4.37
N ASN A 183 5.96 -11.80 -4.61
CA ASN A 183 4.52 -11.60 -4.70
C ASN A 183 3.89 -12.35 -5.88
N ILE A 184 4.52 -12.34 -7.08
CA ILE A 184 4.06 -13.15 -8.23
C ILE A 184 3.97 -14.64 -7.85
N GLN A 185 4.95 -15.16 -7.11
CA GLN A 185 4.97 -16.55 -6.66
C GLN A 185 3.88 -16.83 -5.63
N ASN A 186 3.72 -15.96 -4.63
CA ASN A 186 2.69 -16.08 -3.60
C ASN A 186 1.27 -16.10 -4.19
N HIS A 187 1.06 -15.33 -5.28
CA HIS A 187 -0.20 -15.29 -6.02
C HIS A 187 -0.31 -16.33 -7.14
N ALA A 188 0.70 -17.18 -7.34
CA ALA A 188 0.74 -18.22 -8.38
C ALA A 188 0.52 -17.69 -9.82
N LEU A 189 0.94 -16.45 -10.12
CA LEU A 189 0.72 -15.75 -11.40
C LEU A 189 1.87 -15.85 -12.41
N GLY A 190 2.93 -16.61 -12.13
CA GLY A 190 4.16 -16.65 -12.94
C GLY A 190 4.01 -17.12 -14.40
N LYS A 191 2.80 -17.58 -14.81
CA LYS A 191 2.53 -17.92 -16.22
C LYS A 191 2.23 -16.70 -17.09
N ARG A 192 1.75 -15.60 -16.50
CA ARG A 192 1.26 -14.42 -17.23
C ARG A 192 1.68 -13.08 -16.63
N VAL A 193 2.31 -13.09 -15.46
CA VAL A 193 2.93 -11.91 -14.84
C VAL A 193 4.44 -12.14 -14.78
N ARG A 194 5.23 -11.19 -15.26
CA ARG A 194 6.68 -11.24 -15.26
C ARG A 194 7.29 -9.89 -14.96
N THR A 195 8.51 -9.86 -14.48
CA THR A 195 9.26 -8.64 -14.18
C THR A 195 10.29 -8.31 -15.24
N VAL A 196 10.63 -7.03 -15.37
CA VAL A 196 11.76 -6.54 -16.17
C VAL A 196 12.40 -5.35 -15.46
N GLN A 197 13.71 -5.35 -15.34
CA GLN A 197 14.44 -4.18 -14.86
C GLN A 197 14.63 -3.20 -16.01
N SER A 198 14.13 -1.96 -15.83
CA SER A 198 14.17 -0.92 -16.85
C SER A 198 14.17 0.47 -16.25
N ASP A 199 15.02 1.36 -16.75
CA ASP A 199 14.81 2.79 -16.55
C ASP A 199 13.76 3.25 -17.57
N LEU A 200 12.56 3.52 -17.05
CA LEU A 200 11.40 3.84 -17.86
C LEU A 200 11.15 2.75 -18.92
N PHE A 201 11.21 3.07 -20.20
CA PHE A 201 10.98 2.13 -21.31
C PHE A 201 12.25 1.55 -21.93
N SER A 202 13.43 1.83 -21.39
CA SER A 202 14.73 1.52 -22.04
C SER A 202 14.91 0.03 -22.37
N ALA A 203 14.35 -0.89 -21.60
CA ALA A 203 14.39 -2.33 -21.83
C ALA A 203 13.14 -2.88 -22.55
N LEU A 204 12.20 -2.02 -22.98
CA LEU A 204 10.89 -2.41 -23.52
C LEU A 204 10.77 -2.21 -25.04
N ALA A 205 11.89 -2.03 -25.74
CA ALA A 205 11.90 -1.74 -27.17
C ALA A 205 11.05 -2.76 -27.97
N GLY A 206 10.14 -2.24 -28.81
CA GLY A 206 9.25 -3.03 -29.66
C GLY A 206 8.03 -3.64 -28.98
N GLN A 207 7.88 -3.44 -27.65
CA GLN A 207 6.68 -3.85 -26.94
C GLN A 207 5.62 -2.72 -26.98
N ARG A 208 4.33 -3.11 -26.94
CA ARG A 208 3.21 -2.19 -26.86
C ARG A 208 2.14 -2.75 -25.95
N PHE A 209 1.42 -1.86 -25.27
CA PHE A 209 0.47 -2.21 -24.21
C PHE A 209 -0.89 -1.55 -24.47
N ASP A 210 -1.96 -2.25 -24.12
CA ASP A 210 -3.32 -1.72 -24.14
C ASP A 210 -3.54 -0.75 -22.97
N LEU A 211 -2.86 -1.03 -21.85
CA LEU A 211 -2.92 -0.24 -20.63
C LEU A 211 -1.52 -0.10 -20.04
N ILE A 212 -1.09 1.14 -19.79
CA ILE A 212 0.08 1.46 -18.97
C ILE A 212 -0.44 2.13 -17.70
N VAL A 213 -0.15 1.53 -16.54
CA VAL A 213 -0.40 2.10 -15.24
C VAL A 213 0.93 2.44 -14.57
N SER A 214 0.98 3.53 -13.81
CA SER A 214 2.18 3.90 -13.06
C SER A 214 1.83 4.68 -11.78
N ASN A 215 2.45 4.30 -10.69
CA ASN A 215 2.59 5.13 -9.51
C ASN A 215 4.08 5.46 -9.34
N PRO A 216 4.61 6.43 -10.09
CA PRO A 216 6.02 6.77 -10.07
C PRO A 216 6.37 7.62 -8.85
N PRO A 217 7.66 7.90 -8.59
CA PRO A 217 8.03 8.95 -7.66
C PRO A 217 7.51 10.31 -8.14
N TYR A 218 6.86 11.06 -7.24
CA TYR A 218 6.27 12.36 -7.54
C TYR A 218 6.45 13.39 -6.40
N VAL A 219 7.15 13.03 -5.34
CA VAL A 219 7.36 13.94 -4.20
C VAL A 219 8.40 14.98 -4.58
N ASP A 220 8.05 16.25 -4.43
CA ASP A 220 8.95 17.37 -4.64
C ASP A 220 9.97 17.51 -3.49
N ALA A 221 10.95 18.41 -3.68
CA ALA A 221 12.05 18.57 -2.72
C ALA A 221 11.61 19.19 -1.38
N ASP A 222 10.57 20.04 -1.38
CA ASP A 222 10.06 20.70 -0.17
C ASP A 222 9.26 19.70 0.66
N ASP A 223 8.29 19.03 0.06
CA ASP A 223 7.49 17.98 0.70
C ASP A 223 8.38 16.86 1.26
N LEU A 224 9.38 16.42 0.51
CA LEU A 224 10.32 15.39 0.95
C LEU A 224 11.09 15.79 2.23
N SER A 225 11.40 17.09 2.38
CA SER A 225 12.12 17.60 3.55
C SER A 225 11.27 17.68 4.81
N HIS A 226 9.95 17.74 4.68
CA HIS A 226 8.98 17.89 5.75
C HIS A 226 8.19 16.60 6.08
N MET A 227 8.48 15.51 5.37
CA MET A 227 7.81 14.23 5.61
C MET A 227 7.97 13.72 7.04
N PRO A 228 6.91 13.14 7.63
CA PRO A 228 7.00 12.41 8.90
C PRO A 228 8.08 11.32 8.88
N GLN A 229 8.60 11.02 10.07
CA GLN A 229 9.71 10.09 10.23
C GLN A 229 9.43 8.70 9.63
N GLU A 230 8.19 8.27 9.63
CA GLU A 230 7.75 6.98 9.10
C GLU A 230 8.09 6.81 7.62
N PHE A 231 8.00 7.87 6.80
CA PHE A 231 8.35 7.85 5.38
C PHE A 231 9.85 7.67 5.13
N HIS A 232 10.70 7.97 6.11
CA HIS A 232 12.15 7.77 5.99
C HIS A 232 12.57 6.29 6.00
N HIS A 233 11.65 5.37 6.36
CA HIS A 233 11.85 3.94 6.23
C HIS A 233 11.59 3.40 4.82
N GLU A 234 10.89 4.18 3.98
CA GLU A 234 10.62 3.84 2.59
C GLU A 234 11.80 4.19 1.67
N PRO A 235 11.95 3.51 0.52
CA PRO A 235 13.04 3.81 -0.41
C PRO A 235 12.90 5.23 -0.96
N LYS A 236 13.92 6.07 -0.82
CA LYS A 236 13.92 7.44 -1.37
C LYS A 236 13.68 7.46 -2.88
N LEU A 237 14.15 6.43 -3.59
CA LEU A 237 13.94 6.28 -5.04
C LEU A 237 12.45 6.18 -5.41
N ALA A 238 11.62 5.66 -4.52
CA ALA A 238 10.18 5.52 -4.74
C ALA A 238 9.38 6.80 -4.41
N LEU A 239 10.01 7.83 -3.85
CA LEU A 239 9.36 9.06 -3.42
C LEU A 239 9.78 10.27 -4.24
N ALA A 240 11.10 10.54 -4.33
CA ALA A 240 11.64 11.82 -4.81
C ALA A 240 11.62 11.94 -6.35
N SER A 241 11.11 13.06 -6.88
CA SER A 241 11.06 13.35 -8.32
C SER A 241 11.44 14.81 -8.65
N GLY A 242 12.61 15.22 -8.20
CA GLY A 242 13.17 16.54 -8.53
C GLY A 242 12.61 17.70 -7.71
N PHE A 243 12.67 18.89 -8.28
CA PHE A 243 12.32 20.12 -7.58
C PHE A 243 10.79 20.29 -7.44
N ASP A 244 10.04 19.93 -8.48
CA ASP A 244 8.59 20.10 -8.58
C ASP A 244 7.80 18.79 -8.66
N GLY A 245 8.46 17.66 -8.37
CA GLY A 245 7.85 16.34 -8.38
C GLY A 245 7.60 15.75 -9.78
N LEU A 246 8.02 16.41 -10.86
CA LEU A 246 7.63 16.05 -12.23
C LEU A 246 8.75 15.44 -13.09
N ASP A 247 9.97 15.26 -12.56
CA ASP A 247 11.10 14.80 -13.38
C ASP A 247 10.81 13.47 -14.08
N PHE A 248 10.22 12.52 -13.37
CA PHE A 248 9.83 11.25 -13.96
C PHE A 248 8.64 11.41 -14.92
N THR A 249 7.60 12.13 -14.51
CA THR A 249 6.36 12.30 -15.29
C THR A 249 6.61 12.97 -16.64
N ARG A 250 7.50 13.96 -16.71
CA ARG A 250 7.90 14.59 -17.98
C ARG A 250 8.52 13.58 -18.95
N ARG A 251 9.45 12.74 -18.47
CA ARG A 251 10.06 11.67 -19.27
C ARG A 251 9.02 10.66 -19.73
N LEU A 252 8.12 10.24 -18.82
CA LEU A 252 7.05 9.30 -19.13
C LEU A 252 6.14 9.82 -20.24
N LEU A 253 5.66 11.06 -20.14
CA LEU A 253 4.79 11.68 -21.15
C LEU A 253 5.44 11.78 -22.52
N SER A 254 6.76 12.06 -22.59
CA SER A 254 7.49 12.19 -23.86
C SER A 254 7.60 10.85 -24.62
N GLU A 255 7.63 9.72 -23.90
CA GLU A 255 7.89 8.39 -24.49
C GLU A 255 6.64 7.49 -24.58
N ALA A 256 5.66 7.63 -23.69
CA ALA A 256 4.56 6.69 -23.49
C ALA A 256 3.75 6.38 -24.77
N SER A 257 3.58 7.35 -25.67
CA SER A 257 2.82 7.17 -26.92
C SER A 257 3.41 6.10 -27.84
N ASP A 258 4.73 5.85 -27.75
CA ASP A 258 5.42 4.88 -28.58
C ASP A 258 5.24 3.45 -28.07
N TYR A 259 4.83 3.29 -26.80
CA TYR A 259 4.61 2.03 -26.11
C TYR A 259 3.12 1.68 -25.89
N LEU A 260 2.21 2.52 -26.33
CA LEU A 260 0.78 2.22 -26.28
C LEU A 260 0.30 1.63 -27.62
N MET A 261 -0.64 0.68 -27.53
CA MET A 261 -1.44 0.21 -28.68
C MET A 261 -2.38 1.32 -29.15
N ASP A 262 -2.95 1.16 -30.34
CA ASP A 262 -4.04 2.02 -30.81
C ASP A 262 -5.20 1.95 -29.78
N LYS A 263 -5.71 3.11 -29.34
CA LYS A 263 -6.67 3.25 -28.25
C LYS A 263 -6.15 2.84 -26.86
N GLY A 264 -4.86 2.63 -26.71
CA GLY A 264 -4.24 2.35 -25.43
C GLY A 264 -4.33 3.55 -24.48
N LEU A 265 -4.36 3.25 -23.18
CA LEU A 265 -4.50 4.21 -22.09
C LEU A 265 -3.24 4.29 -21.25
N LEU A 266 -2.88 5.50 -20.86
CA LEU A 266 -1.89 5.81 -19.83
C LEU A 266 -2.63 6.34 -18.61
N ILE A 267 -2.42 5.71 -17.44
CA ILE A 267 -2.97 6.13 -16.15
C ILE A 267 -1.81 6.30 -15.18
N VAL A 268 -1.69 7.49 -14.60
CA VAL A 268 -0.54 7.86 -13.77
C VAL A 268 -0.99 8.59 -12.51
N GLU A 269 -0.43 8.19 -11.38
CA GLU A 269 -0.53 8.92 -10.13
C GLU A 269 0.61 9.94 -10.05
N VAL A 270 0.28 11.18 -9.70
CA VAL A 270 1.24 12.26 -9.45
C VAL A 270 0.98 12.98 -8.12
N GLY A 271 -0.02 12.51 -7.36
CA GLY A 271 -0.35 13.03 -6.03
C GLY A 271 -0.41 14.56 -5.99
N ASN A 272 0.27 15.16 -5.03
CA ASN A 272 0.31 16.62 -4.83
C ASN A 272 0.93 17.41 -5.99
N SER A 273 1.70 16.75 -6.88
CA SER A 273 2.29 17.41 -8.05
C SER A 273 1.31 17.64 -9.20
N SER A 274 0.02 17.31 -9.03
CA SER A 274 -1.04 17.52 -10.05
C SER A 274 -1.16 18.98 -10.49
N VAL A 275 -1.11 19.92 -9.55
CA VAL A 275 -1.18 21.38 -9.86
C VAL A 275 0.04 21.81 -10.67
N ALA A 276 1.24 21.39 -10.28
CA ALA A 276 2.46 21.68 -11.02
C ALA A 276 2.44 21.08 -12.44
N LEU A 277 1.83 19.89 -12.59
CA LEU A 277 1.66 19.26 -13.90
C LEU A 277 0.73 20.05 -14.83
N GLU A 278 -0.41 20.53 -14.32
CA GLU A 278 -1.33 21.38 -15.09
C GLU A 278 -0.70 22.73 -15.49
N GLU A 279 0.05 23.33 -14.58
CA GLU A 279 0.79 24.57 -14.87
C GLU A 279 1.91 24.36 -15.92
N ALA A 280 2.59 23.21 -15.88
CA ALA A 280 3.63 22.88 -16.85
C ALA A 280 3.05 22.58 -18.25
N PHE A 281 1.84 22.01 -18.33
CA PHE A 281 1.23 21.57 -19.58
C PHE A 281 -0.26 22.01 -19.70
N PRO A 282 -0.56 23.31 -19.71
CA PRO A 282 -1.93 23.83 -19.60
C PRO A 282 -2.84 23.54 -20.80
N SER A 283 -2.26 23.09 -21.92
CA SER A 283 -3.03 22.70 -23.12
C SER A 283 -3.25 21.19 -23.25
N VAL A 284 -2.67 20.38 -22.37
CA VAL A 284 -2.86 18.93 -22.38
C VAL A 284 -4.17 18.60 -21.68
N PRO A 285 -5.08 17.85 -22.30
CA PRO A 285 -6.38 17.56 -21.72
C PRO A 285 -6.30 16.36 -20.76
N PHE A 286 -5.63 16.54 -19.63
CA PHE A 286 -5.60 15.53 -18.57
C PHE A 286 -7.02 15.24 -18.09
N LEU A 287 -7.41 13.97 -18.05
CA LEU A 287 -8.63 13.56 -17.38
C LEU A 287 -8.24 13.15 -15.96
N TRP A 288 -8.61 13.95 -14.98
CA TRP A 288 -8.38 13.66 -13.56
C TRP A 288 -9.49 12.79 -13.00
N PHE A 289 -9.10 11.80 -12.20
CA PHE A 289 -10.04 10.97 -11.46
C PHE A 289 -10.33 11.59 -10.09
N GLU A 290 -11.60 11.67 -9.76
CA GLU A 290 -12.09 12.05 -8.42
C GLU A 290 -12.43 10.77 -7.64
N PHE A 291 -11.96 10.66 -6.41
CA PHE A 291 -12.24 9.54 -5.52
C PHE A 291 -13.01 10.04 -4.29
N GLU A 292 -13.84 9.18 -3.69
CA GLU A 292 -14.65 9.54 -2.50
C GLU A 292 -13.77 9.98 -1.30
N GLU A 293 -12.55 9.49 -1.22
CA GLU A 293 -11.60 9.76 -0.12
C GLU A 293 -10.62 10.92 -0.42
N GLY A 294 -10.91 11.74 -1.42
CA GLY A 294 -10.13 12.93 -1.78
C GLY A 294 -9.44 12.85 -3.15
N ASP A 295 -8.78 13.95 -3.52
CA ASP A 295 -8.08 14.07 -4.80
C ASP A 295 -6.81 13.23 -4.78
N GLY A 296 -6.85 12.07 -5.40
CA GLY A 296 -5.69 11.18 -5.48
C GLY A 296 -4.60 11.61 -6.46
N GLY A 297 -4.77 12.74 -7.17
CA GLY A 297 -3.82 13.19 -8.19
C GLY A 297 -3.53 12.12 -9.24
N VAL A 298 -4.55 11.40 -9.71
CA VAL A 298 -4.44 10.39 -10.76
C VAL A 298 -5.04 10.92 -12.03
N PHE A 299 -4.30 10.85 -13.12
CA PHE A 299 -4.80 11.26 -14.44
C PHE A 299 -4.77 10.13 -15.46
N MET A 300 -5.54 10.31 -16.51
CA MET A 300 -5.53 9.47 -17.71
C MET A 300 -5.29 10.31 -18.96
N LEU A 301 -4.53 9.73 -19.91
CA LEU A 301 -4.40 10.17 -21.29
C LEU A 301 -4.52 8.98 -22.23
N THR A 302 -5.17 9.19 -23.38
CA THR A 302 -5.16 8.22 -24.47
C THR A 302 -3.87 8.35 -25.29
N ARG A 303 -3.49 7.30 -26.00
CA ARG A 303 -2.39 7.38 -26.98
C ARG A 303 -2.57 8.52 -28.00
N GLU A 304 -3.79 8.74 -28.45
CA GLU A 304 -4.10 9.80 -29.41
C GLU A 304 -3.81 11.20 -28.81
N GLN A 305 -4.22 11.45 -27.58
CA GLN A 305 -3.94 12.69 -26.86
C GLN A 305 -2.43 12.90 -26.66
N LEU A 306 -1.71 11.84 -26.27
CA LEU A 306 -0.25 11.88 -26.13
C LEU A 306 0.46 12.24 -27.45
N LEU A 307 0.03 11.64 -28.58
CA LEU A 307 0.59 11.95 -29.89
C LEU A 307 0.26 13.38 -30.35
N ALA A 308 -0.95 13.87 -30.07
CA ALA A 308 -1.37 15.21 -30.41
C ALA A 308 -0.56 16.32 -29.68
N HIS A 309 -0.02 16.00 -28.51
CA HIS A 309 0.72 16.94 -27.66
C HIS A 309 2.21 16.57 -27.50
N LYS A 310 2.72 15.63 -28.33
CA LYS A 310 4.10 15.09 -28.18
C LYS A 310 5.17 16.19 -28.17
N ASP A 311 5.01 17.23 -28.97
CA ASP A 311 5.98 18.34 -29.06
C ASP A 311 6.07 19.15 -27.76
N LEU A 312 5.05 19.10 -26.90
CA LEU A 312 5.06 19.80 -25.60
C LEU A 312 5.86 19.06 -24.52
N PHE A 313 6.05 17.77 -24.69
CA PHE A 313 6.76 16.91 -23.72
C PHE A 313 8.25 16.78 -24.02
N SER A 314 8.77 17.46 -25.07
CA SER A 314 10.15 17.34 -25.58
C SER A 314 11.13 18.24 -24.86
#